data_1d177cb7802953719a75e141028ba327
#
_entry.id   1d177cb7802953719a75e141028ba327
#
_cell.length_a   1.000
_cell.length_b   1.000
_cell.length_c   1.000
_cell.angle_alpha   90.00
_cell.angle_beta   90.00
_cell.angle_gamma   90.00
#
_symmetry.space_group_name_H-M   'P 1'
#
loop_
_entity.id
_entity.type
_entity.pdbx_description
1 polymer ?
#
loop_
_entity_poly.entity_id
_entity_poly.type
_entity_poly.pdbx_seq_one_letter_code
_entity_poly.pdbx_strand_id
1 'polypeptide(L)'
;MENEEEQEGAEHHLLHSICNQILQSDDSIRFVGVPNKMGRLIVYKYRNGLVPLLTEREIEMLAIESVLRMNTRKDFESKLGKPIYSFTLYEKVKRATITLNKNNDDEYPILMVSFDIEADHDSIIMNKILPIIISQGE
;
A
#
# COMPACT_ATOMS: atom_id res chain seq x y z
N MET A 1 -3.84 29.17 -10.87
CA MET A 1 -2.70 28.24 -10.79
C MET A 1 -2.61 27.66 -9.39
N GLU A 2 -2.76 26.37 -9.28
CA GLU A 2 -2.65 25.71 -7.98
C GLU A 2 -1.20 25.75 -7.50
N ASN A 3 -0.97 26.01 -6.22
CA ASN A 3 0.36 25.94 -5.65
C ASN A 3 0.68 24.48 -5.22
N GLU A 4 1.94 24.24 -4.90
CA GLU A 4 2.38 22.88 -4.54
C GLU A 4 1.69 22.36 -3.28
N GLU A 5 1.37 23.21 -2.31
CA GLU A 5 0.68 22.83 -1.08
C GLU A 5 -0.75 22.34 -1.36
N GLU A 6 -1.46 22.99 -2.28
CA GLU A 6 -2.82 22.59 -2.67
C GLU A 6 -2.81 21.25 -3.38
N GLN A 7 -1.84 21.02 -4.28
CA GLN A 7 -1.68 19.76 -4.98
C GLN A 7 -1.33 18.63 -4.03
N GLU A 8 -0.41 18.87 -3.12
CA GLU A 8 -0.02 17.89 -2.10
C GLU A 8 -1.20 17.54 -1.19
N GLY A 9 -1.96 18.55 -0.75
CA GLY A 9 -3.15 18.33 0.06
C GLY A 9 -4.20 17.48 -0.65
N ALA A 10 -4.42 17.72 -1.94
CA ALA A 10 -5.36 16.95 -2.75
C ALA A 10 -4.91 15.49 -2.91
N GLU A 11 -3.62 15.27 -3.16
CA GLU A 11 -3.06 13.93 -3.27
C GLU A 11 -3.18 13.17 -1.95
N HIS A 12 -2.85 13.81 -0.82
CA HIS A 12 -2.97 13.18 0.49
C HIS A 12 -4.42 12.84 0.81
N HIS A 13 -5.36 13.70 0.45
CA HIS A 13 -6.78 13.43 0.64
C HIS A 13 -7.23 12.21 -0.16
N LEU A 14 -6.79 12.10 -1.41
CA LEU A 14 -7.08 10.95 -2.24
C LEU A 14 -6.50 9.66 -1.65
N LEU A 15 -5.25 9.71 -1.19
CA LEU A 15 -4.61 8.56 -0.56
C LEU A 15 -5.33 8.13 0.72
N HIS A 16 -5.78 9.08 1.53
CA HIS A 16 -6.60 8.79 2.72
C HIS A 16 -7.90 8.08 2.33
N SER A 17 -8.56 8.56 1.29
CA SER A 17 -9.79 7.95 0.79
C SER A 17 -9.57 6.51 0.33
N ILE A 18 -8.50 6.26 -0.42
CA ILE A 18 -8.14 4.92 -0.88
C ILE A 18 -7.89 4.00 0.31
N CYS A 19 -7.09 4.44 1.28
CA CYS A 19 -6.79 3.65 2.47
C CYS A 19 -8.05 3.31 3.27
N ASN A 20 -8.96 4.28 3.43
CA ASN A 20 -10.23 4.05 4.11
C ASN A 20 -11.09 3.01 3.41
N GLN A 21 -11.21 3.12 2.09
CA GLN A 21 -12.01 2.20 1.31
C GLN A 21 -11.45 0.78 1.36
N ILE A 22 -10.13 0.66 1.26
CA ILE A 22 -9.47 -0.65 1.34
C ILE A 22 -9.69 -1.26 2.73
N LEU A 23 -9.44 -0.49 3.78
CA LEU A 23 -9.57 -0.99 5.15
C LEU A 23 -11.00 -1.47 5.45
N GLN A 24 -12.00 -0.82 4.88
CA GLN A 24 -13.41 -1.17 5.07
C GLN A 24 -13.87 -2.29 4.14
N SER A 25 -13.08 -2.64 3.13
CA SER A 25 -13.49 -3.64 2.14
C SER A 25 -13.51 -5.06 2.69
N ASP A 26 -12.75 -5.34 3.73
CA ASP A 26 -12.69 -6.68 4.34
C ASP A 26 -12.25 -6.58 5.80
N ASP A 27 -12.94 -7.30 6.67
CA ASP A 27 -12.69 -7.26 8.12
C ASP A 27 -11.33 -7.85 8.51
N SER A 28 -10.72 -8.65 7.65
CA SER A 28 -9.42 -9.27 7.93
C SER A 28 -8.23 -8.36 7.64
N ILE A 29 -8.47 -7.17 7.08
CA ILE A 29 -7.40 -6.20 6.84
C ILE A 29 -7.08 -5.48 8.15
N ARG A 30 -5.81 -5.52 8.54
CA ARG A 30 -5.33 -4.93 9.80
C ARG A 30 -4.79 -3.52 9.63
N PHE A 31 -4.13 -3.27 8.49
CA PHE A 31 -3.36 -2.05 8.26
C PHE A 31 -3.26 -1.79 6.77
N VAL A 32 -3.34 -0.51 6.40
CA VAL A 32 -3.09 -0.04 5.04
C VAL A 32 -2.22 1.20 5.14
N GLY A 33 -1.17 1.28 4.34
CA GLY A 33 -0.29 2.43 4.33
C GLY A 33 0.30 2.71 2.97
N VAL A 34 0.61 3.98 2.71
CA VAL A 34 1.19 4.41 1.45
C VAL A 34 2.46 5.21 1.74
N PRO A 35 3.64 4.63 1.46
CA PRO A 35 4.89 5.38 1.56
C PRO A 35 5.14 6.15 0.25
N ASN A 36 5.96 7.21 0.36
CA ASN A 36 6.45 7.89 -0.83
C ASN A 36 7.67 7.15 -1.40
N LYS A 37 8.23 7.63 -2.49
CA LYS A 37 9.39 7.02 -3.15
C LYS A 37 10.65 6.95 -2.29
N MET A 38 10.72 7.78 -1.24
CA MET A 38 11.84 7.76 -0.29
C MET A 38 11.62 6.77 0.87
N GLY A 39 10.49 6.09 0.87
CA GLY A 39 10.15 5.13 1.92
C GLY A 39 9.52 5.76 3.15
N ARG A 40 9.18 7.05 3.09
CA ARG A 40 8.50 7.73 4.19
C ARG A 40 7.00 7.44 4.11
N LEU A 41 6.44 6.98 5.22
CA LEU A 41 5.01 6.66 5.30
C LEU A 41 4.21 7.95 5.36
N ILE A 42 3.40 8.21 4.32
CA ILE A 42 2.66 9.47 4.16
C ILE A 42 1.25 9.35 4.73
N VAL A 43 0.55 8.27 4.37
CA VAL A 43 -0.80 8.00 4.86
C VAL A 43 -0.83 6.56 5.36
N TYR A 44 -1.42 6.34 6.52
CA TYR A 44 -1.62 4.98 7.02
C TYR A 44 -2.80 4.92 7.96
N LYS A 45 -3.41 3.75 8.04
CA LYS A 45 -4.53 3.50 8.95
C LYS A 45 -4.52 2.07 9.45
N TYR A 46 -4.91 1.90 10.71
CA TYR A 46 -5.13 0.62 11.34
C TYR A 46 -6.61 0.31 11.41
N ARG A 47 -6.96 -0.98 11.40
CA ARG A 47 -8.32 -1.41 11.70
C ARG A 47 -8.75 -0.85 13.05
N ASN A 48 -10.00 -0.42 13.13
CA ASN A 48 -10.55 0.17 14.34
C ASN A 48 -10.42 -0.80 15.53
N GLY A 49 -9.86 -0.31 16.63
CA GLY A 49 -9.66 -1.12 17.83
C GLY A 49 -8.46 -2.05 17.82
N LEU A 50 -7.69 -2.07 16.72
CA LEU A 50 -6.52 -2.93 16.62
C LEU A 50 -5.38 -2.41 17.50
N VAL A 51 -4.71 -3.31 18.21
CA VAL A 51 -3.45 -3.02 18.88
C VAL A 51 -2.34 -3.42 17.92
N PRO A 52 -1.53 -2.46 17.42
CA PRO A 52 -0.47 -2.77 16.46
C PRO A 52 0.58 -3.72 17.06
N LEU A 53 1.07 -4.66 16.26
CA LEU A 53 2.15 -5.57 16.66
C LEU A 53 3.52 -4.88 16.61
N LEU A 54 3.65 -3.88 15.73
CA LEU A 54 4.91 -3.17 15.51
C LEU A 54 4.83 -1.76 16.07
N THR A 55 5.98 -1.24 16.49
CA THR A 55 6.10 0.16 16.88
C THR A 55 6.04 1.04 15.64
N GLU A 56 5.81 2.33 15.85
CA GLU A 56 5.81 3.32 14.77
C GLU A 56 7.13 3.31 14.00
N ARG A 57 8.26 3.23 14.71
CA ARG A 57 9.58 3.15 14.09
C ARG A 57 9.74 1.89 13.24
N GLU A 58 9.25 0.77 13.73
CA GLU A 58 9.33 -0.50 12.99
C GLU A 58 8.51 -0.46 11.71
N ILE A 59 7.32 0.15 11.72
CA ILE A 59 6.51 0.33 10.52
C ILE A 59 7.23 1.21 9.50
N GLU A 60 7.89 2.28 9.95
CA GLU A 60 8.68 3.13 9.06
C GLU A 60 9.83 2.37 8.42
N MET A 61 10.51 1.50 9.18
CA MET A 61 11.59 0.66 8.64
C MET A 61 11.07 -0.30 7.58
N LEU A 62 9.89 -0.89 7.80
CA LEU A 62 9.28 -1.76 6.81
C LEU A 62 8.89 -1.02 5.54
N ALA A 63 8.44 0.22 5.66
CA ALA A 63 8.10 1.05 4.51
C ALA A 63 9.33 1.29 3.62
N ILE A 64 10.46 1.65 4.22
CA ILE A 64 11.73 1.84 3.50
C ILE A 64 12.13 0.54 2.79
N GLU A 65 12.12 -0.57 3.51
CA GLU A 65 12.48 -1.87 2.95
C GLU A 65 11.58 -2.26 1.77
N SER A 66 10.29 -2.04 1.90
CA SER A 66 9.31 -2.36 0.86
C SER A 66 9.56 -1.57 -0.42
N VAL A 67 9.85 -0.27 -0.30
CA VAL A 67 10.16 0.57 -1.46
C VAL A 67 11.47 0.14 -2.12
N LEU A 68 12.49 -0.17 -1.34
CA LEU A 68 13.77 -0.65 -1.88
C LEU A 68 13.63 -1.96 -2.65
N ARG A 69 12.85 -2.90 -2.12
CA ARG A 69 12.60 -4.19 -2.80
C ARG A 69 11.87 -3.99 -4.12
N MET A 70 10.91 -3.08 -4.16
CA MET A 70 10.16 -2.79 -5.38
C MET A 70 11.09 -2.19 -6.45
N ASN A 71 12.01 -1.33 -6.07
CA ASN A 71 12.96 -0.72 -7.01
C ASN A 71 13.85 -1.77 -7.68
N THR A 72 14.30 -2.80 -6.95
CA THR A 72 15.08 -3.89 -7.54
C THR A 72 14.28 -4.70 -8.56
N ARG A 73 12.99 -4.88 -8.33
CA ARG A 73 12.12 -5.66 -9.23
C ARG A 73 11.86 -4.96 -10.55
N LYS A 74 12.00 -3.65 -10.60
CA LYS A 74 11.82 -2.87 -11.85
C LYS A 74 12.77 -3.30 -12.95
N ASP A 75 13.95 -3.80 -12.59
CA ASP A 75 14.96 -4.24 -13.56
C ASP A 75 14.45 -5.39 -14.44
N PHE A 76 13.43 -6.10 -14.04
CA PHE A 76 12.89 -7.26 -14.75
C PHE A 76 11.57 -7.00 -15.46
N GLU A 77 11.03 -5.79 -15.36
CA GLU A 77 9.71 -5.45 -15.93
C GLU A 77 9.64 -5.65 -17.43
N SER A 78 10.74 -5.40 -18.14
CA SER A 78 10.74 -5.56 -19.60
C SER A 78 10.52 -7.00 -20.06
N LYS A 79 10.84 -7.97 -19.20
CA LYS A 79 10.70 -9.39 -19.52
C LYS A 79 9.52 -10.06 -18.83
N LEU A 80 9.24 -9.66 -17.59
CA LEU A 80 8.23 -10.32 -16.76
C LEU A 80 6.92 -9.53 -16.67
N GLY A 81 6.92 -8.28 -17.12
CA GLY A 81 5.81 -7.37 -16.89
C GLY A 81 5.94 -6.73 -15.51
N LYS A 82 5.04 -5.79 -15.22
CA LYS A 82 5.05 -5.09 -13.93
C LYS A 82 4.60 -6.03 -12.82
N PRO A 83 5.27 -6.01 -11.65
CA PRO A 83 4.78 -6.79 -10.53
C PRO A 83 3.43 -6.24 -10.04
N ILE A 84 2.50 -7.13 -9.73
CA ILE A 84 1.19 -6.74 -9.24
C ILE A 84 1.25 -6.60 -7.72
N TYR A 85 1.71 -7.64 -7.04
CA TYR A 85 1.97 -7.57 -5.61
C TYR A 85 3.03 -8.58 -5.19
N SER A 86 3.65 -8.30 -4.04
CA SER A 86 4.55 -9.22 -3.34
C SER A 86 3.94 -9.57 -1.99
N PHE A 87 4.23 -10.77 -1.50
CA PHE A 87 3.59 -11.29 -0.31
C PHE A 87 4.60 -11.93 0.62
N THR A 88 4.44 -11.69 1.92
CA THR A 88 5.20 -12.38 2.95
C THR A 88 4.26 -12.99 3.97
N LEU A 89 4.40 -14.29 4.19
CA LEU A 89 3.67 -15.00 5.23
C LEU A 89 4.52 -15.03 6.49
N TYR A 90 4.06 -14.34 7.53
CA TYR A 90 4.62 -14.46 8.88
C TYR A 90 3.79 -15.46 9.68
N GLU A 91 4.32 -15.92 10.79
CA GLU A 91 3.58 -16.86 11.64
C GLU A 91 2.27 -16.27 12.19
N LYS A 92 2.26 -14.95 12.43
CA LYS A 92 1.12 -14.29 13.10
C LYS A 92 0.25 -13.47 12.18
N VAL A 93 0.79 -12.99 11.07
CA VAL A 93 0.10 -12.10 10.12
C VAL A 93 0.56 -12.36 8.70
N LYS A 94 -0.19 -11.84 7.75
CA LYS A 94 0.18 -11.80 6.34
C LYS A 94 0.42 -10.37 5.92
N ARG A 95 1.39 -10.13 5.06
CA ARG A 95 1.69 -8.79 4.55
C ARG A 95 1.87 -8.83 3.05
N ALA A 96 1.38 -7.79 2.39
CA ALA A 96 1.56 -7.63 0.95
C ALA A 96 1.99 -6.21 0.63
N THR A 97 2.74 -6.08 -0.46
CA THR A 97 3.14 -4.82 -1.07
C THR A 97 2.54 -4.81 -2.47
N ILE A 98 1.65 -3.86 -2.72
CA ILE A 98 0.90 -3.78 -3.96
C ILE A 98 1.42 -2.59 -4.76
N THR A 99 1.64 -2.79 -6.05
CA THR A 99 2.14 -1.72 -6.91
C THR A 99 1.05 -0.68 -7.16
N LEU A 100 1.38 0.59 -6.92
CA LEU A 100 0.50 1.74 -7.19
C LEU A 100 0.97 2.49 -8.42
N ASN A 101 1.10 1.82 -9.52
CA ASN A 101 1.75 2.39 -10.68
C ASN A 101 0.76 3.12 -11.57
N LYS A 102 0.42 4.35 -11.22
CA LYS A 102 -0.49 5.18 -11.98
C LYS A 102 0.27 6.25 -12.76
N ASN A 103 -0.01 6.37 -14.04
CA ASN A 103 0.37 7.50 -14.88
C ASN A 103 1.86 7.84 -14.87
N ASN A 104 2.74 6.85 -14.70
CA ASN A 104 4.20 7.05 -14.62
C ASN A 104 4.63 7.96 -13.47
N ASP A 105 3.77 8.17 -12.48
CA ASP A 105 4.12 8.92 -11.28
C ASP A 105 4.74 7.97 -10.28
N ASP A 106 6.04 8.13 -10.04
CA ASP A 106 6.79 7.29 -9.10
C ASP A 106 6.76 7.82 -7.66
N GLU A 107 6.00 8.90 -7.39
CA GLU A 107 5.97 9.50 -6.05
C GLU A 107 5.43 8.52 -5.00
N TYR A 108 4.42 7.74 -5.35
CA TYR A 108 3.82 6.75 -4.45
C TYR A 108 3.86 5.39 -5.13
N PRO A 109 5.01 4.69 -5.04
CA PRO A 109 5.21 3.47 -5.84
C PRO A 109 4.41 2.27 -5.38
N ILE A 110 4.07 2.20 -4.09
CA ILE A 110 3.46 1.01 -3.50
C ILE A 110 2.39 1.36 -2.47
N LEU A 111 1.53 0.38 -2.20
CA LEU A 111 0.63 0.37 -1.07
C LEU A 111 1.00 -0.84 -0.20
N MET A 112 1.11 -0.62 1.10
CA MET A 112 1.38 -1.68 2.08
C MET A 112 0.07 -2.10 2.73
N VAL A 113 -0.13 -3.41 2.90
CA VAL A 113 -1.32 -3.93 3.55
C VAL A 113 -0.95 -5.12 4.42
N SER A 114 -1.59 -5.24 5.59
CA SER A 114 -1.44 -6.43 6.42
C SER A 114 -2.81 -7.04 6.72
N PHE A 115 -2.82 -8.35 6.93
CA PHE A 115 -4.02 -9.15 7.09
C PHE A 115 -3.90 -10.06 8.31
N ASP A 116 -5.04 -10.43 8.89
CA ASP A 116 -5.10 -11.53 9.83
C ASP A 116 -4.60 -12.82 9.16
N ILE A 117 -4.08 -13.72 9.96
CA ILE A 117 -3.45 -14.94 9.44
C ILE A 117 -4.43 -15.84 8.67
N GLU A 118 -5.72 -15.79 8.98
CA GLU A 118 -6.74 -16.60 8.32
C GLU A 118 -7.24 -16.00 7.00
N ALA A 119 -6.80 -14.79 6.66
CA ALA A 119 -7.32 -14.09 5.47
C ALA A 119 -6.95 -14.81 4.17
N ASP A 120 -7.89 -14.79 3.23
CA ASP A 120 -7.61 -15.18 1.84
C ASP A 120 -7.05 -13.94 1.12
N HIS A 121 -5.75 -13.70 1.31
CA HIS A 121 -5.10 -12.47 0.85
C HIS A 121 -5.19 -12.30 -0.67
N ASP A 122 -5.02 -13.36 -1.44
CA ASP A 122 -5.06 -13.26 -2.90
C ASP A 122 -6.43 -12.81 -3.39
N SER A 123 -7.49 -13.44 -2.89
CA SER A 123 -8.86 -13.06 -3.23
C SER A 123 -9.17 -11.62 -2.84
N ILE A 124 -8.73 -11.20 -1.65
CA ILE A 124 -8.95 -9.83 -1.17
C ILE A 124 -8.21 -8.83 -2.06
N ILE A 125 -6.95 -9.10 -2.36
CA ILE A 125 -6.14 -8.22 -3.22
C ILE A 125 -6.74 -8.12 -4.61
N MET A 126 -7.00 -9.25 -5.25
CA MET A 126 -7.44 -9.25 -6.65
C MET A 126 -8.87 -8.75 -6.82
N ASN A 127 -9.77 -9.08 -5.89
CA ASN A 127 -11.20 -8.81 -6.06
C ASN A 127 -11.70 -7.57 -5.30
N LYS A 128 -10.97 -7.08 -4.31
CA LYS A 128 -11.38 -5.93 -3.50
C LYS A 128 -10.42 -4.76 -3.58
N ILE A 129 -9.12 -5.00 -3.35
CA ILE A 129 -8.13 -3.92 -3.28
C ILE A 129 -7.81 -3.35 -4.65
N LEU A 130 -7.44 -4.19 -5.61
CA LEU A 130 -7.09 -3.73 -6.95
C LEU A 130 -8.23 -2.96 -7.63
N PRO A 131 -9.50 -3.39 -7.55
CA PRO A 131 -10.60 -2.60 -8.11
C PRO A 131 -10.71 -1.20 -7.49
N ILE A 132 -10.46 -1.06 -6.18
CA ILE A 132 -10.48 0.26 -5.51
C ILE A 132 -9.36 1.14 -6.08
N ILE A 133 -8.15 0.61 -6.19
CA ILE A 133 -6.99 1.34 -6.71
C ILE A 133 -7.25 1.78 -8.15
N ILE A 134 -7.76 0.89 -9.00
CA ILE A 134 -8.01 1.16 -10.42
C ILE A 134 -9.09 2.23 -10.56
N SER A 135 -10.20 2.14 -9.81
CA SER A 135 -11.30 3.09 -9.93
C SER A 135 -10.91 4.51 -9.53
N GLN A 136 -9.99 4.66 -8.59
CA GLN A 136 -9.52 5.98 -8.14
C GLN A 136 -8.50 6.61 -9.12
N GLY A 137 -7.99 5.84 -10.06
CA GLY A 137 -7.01 6.30 -11.04
C GLY A 137 -7.57 6.86 -12.32
N GLU A 138 -8.89 6.81 -12.47
CA GLU A 138 -9.55 7.32 -13.67
C GLU A 138 -9.83 8.81 -13.65
#